data_e92c647367c83af4bead610dd34fe5d4
#
_entry.id   e92c647367c83af4bead610dd34fe5d4
#
_cell.length_a   1.000
_cell.length_b   1.000
_cell.length_c   1.000
_cell.angle_alpha   90.00
_cell.angle_beta   90.00
_cell.angle_gamma   90.00
#
_symmetry.space_group_name_H-M   'P 1'
#
loop_
_entity.id
_entity.type
_entity.pdbx_description
1 polymer ?
#
loop_
_entity_poly.entity_id
_entity_poly.type
_entity_poly.pdbx_seq_one_letter_code
_entity_poly.pdbx_strand_id
1 'polypeptide(L)'
;MLILRTAAVAVAVAALVGGGVPAQHKPGDVPVDFTASVNATGALGAVATTLKIHIDHYTEDRDRTALLAALTKNGYQAFLPAFRKVPIAGYVQIKDQKWDLRWAHQQQANQRQTVTVATDKPIYFFGGGNADAKPRTGYELAVITLDVDDIGMGKGTLSGAARVKPNADSTGVVVDDYAGAPVPITTVTRIFS
;
A
#
# COMPACT_ATOMS: atom_id res chain seq x y z
N MET A 1 22.44 -28.54 -23.13
CA MET A 1 21.01 -28.25 -23.01
C MET A 1 20.80 -27.74 -21.56
N LEU A 2 20.86 -26.41 -21.43
CA LEU A 2 20.89 -25.74 -20.11
C LEU A 2 19.44 -25.31 -19.81
N ILE A 3 18.82 -25.96 -18.81
CA ILE A 3 17.46 -25.63 -18.41
C ILE A 3 17.55 -24.45 -17.43
N LEU A 4 17.20 -23.27 -17.92
CA LEU A 4 17.05 -22.08 -17.09
C LEU A 4 15.79 -22.26 -16.22
N ARG A 5 15.98 -22.50 -14.92
CA ARG A 5 14.90 -22.47 -13.93
C ARG A 5 14.61 -21.01 -13.59
N THR A 6 13.57 -20.46 -14.17
CA THR A 6 12.99 -19.20 -13.73
C THR A 6 12.37 -19.42 -12.36
N ALA A 7 12.99 -18.87 -11.33
CA ALA A 7 12.39 -18.78 -10.00
C ALA A 7 11.24 -17.77 -10.07
N ALA A 8 10.01 -18.27 -10.08
CA ALA A 8 8.83 -17.45 -9.89
C ALA A 8 8.85 -16.93 -8.45
N VAL A 9 9.18 -15.66 -8.28
CA VAL A 9 8.96 -14.96 -7.00
C VAL A 9 7.45 -14.81 -6.86
N ALA A 10 6.84 -15.67 -6.08
CA ALA A 10 5.46 -15.51 -5.66
C ALA A 10 5.40 -14.29 -4.73
N VAL A 11 5.09 -13.13 -5.28
CA VAL A 11 4.71 -11.96 -4.51
C VAL A 11 3.35 -12.28 -3.91
N ALA A 12 3.29 -12.50 -2.61
CA ALA A 12 2.03 -12.61 -1.89
C ALA A 12 1.30 -11.27 -2.02
N VAL A 13 0.35 -11.20 -2.93
CA VAL A 13 -0.54 -10.06 -3.09
C VAL A 13 -1.46 -10.06 -1.87
N ALA A 14 -1.20 -9.18 -0.92
CA ALA A 14 -2.12 -8.95 0.19
C ALA A 14 -3.43 -8.44 -0.38
N ALA A 15 -4.49 -9.25 -0.27
CA ALA A 15 -5.83 -8.86 -0.66
C ALA A 15 -6.24 -7.60 0.13
N LEU A 16 -6.59 -6.56 -0.58
CA LEU A 16 -7.17 -5.33 -0.01
C LEU A 16 -8.62 -5.59 0.43
N VAL A 17 -8.94 -6.66 1.03
CA VAL A 17 -10.10 -7.07 1.82
C VAL A 17 -10.47 -8.53 1.55
N GLY A 18 -10.30 -9.39 2.51
CA GLY A 18 -10.99 -10.68 2.58
C GLY A 18 -12.32 -10.47 3.30
N GLY A 19 -13.41 -11.02 2.78
CA GLY A 19 -14.63 -11.21 3.54
C GLY A 19 -14.37 -12.17 4.69
N GLY A 20 -14.12 -11.64 5.84
CA GLY A 20 -14.02 -12.33 7.12
C GLY A 20 -14.54 -11.38 8.17
N VAL A 21 -15.15 -11.90 9.21
CA VAL A 21 -15.72 -11.21 10.37
C VAL A 21 -15.12 -9.82 10.57
N PRO A 22 -15.92 -8.76 10.71
CA PRO A 22 -15.38 -7.42 10.84
C PRO A 22 -14.32 -7.42 11.94
N ALA A 23 -13.07 -7.14 11.55
CA ALA A 23 -12.00 -6.98 12.51
C ALA A 23 -12.40 -5.80 13.38
N GLN A 24 -12.80 -6.09 14.63
CA GLN A 24 -13.16 -5.04 15.58
C GLN A 24 -11.93 -4.18 15.77
N HIS A 25 -11.97 -2.95 15.27
CA HIS A 25 -11.05 -1.90 15.63
C HIS A 25 -11.03 -1.81 17.15
N LYS A 26 -9.90 -2.06 17.77
CA LYS A 26 -9.71 -1.72 19.17
C LYS A 26 -9.46 -0.22 19.22
N PRO A 27 -10.30 0.58 19.92
CA PRO A 27 -9.97 1.96 20.23
C PRO A 27 -8.60 1.97 20.93
N GLY A 28 -7.61 2.57 20.35
CA GLY A 28 -6.25 2.56 20.88
C GLY A 28 -5.16 2.15 19.90
N ASP A 29 -5.55 1.59 18.74
CA ASP A 29 -4.59 1.23 17.69
C ASP A 29 -4.23 2.42 16.77
N VAL A 30 -4.85 3.57 16.98
CA VAL A 30 -4.62 4.82 16.24
C VAL A 30 -4.71 6.04 17.17
N PRO A 31 -3.95 7.12 16.91
CA PRO A 31 -2.98 7.25 15.82
C PRO A 31 -1.79 6.30 15.96
N VAL A 32 -1.21 5.89 14.85
CA VAL A 32 -0.04 5.02 14.84
C VAL A 32 1.00 5.49 13.84
N ASP A 33 2.26 5.38 14.24
CA ASP A 33 3.43 5.71 13.44
C ASP A 33 4.25 4.47 13.12
N PHE A 34 4.74 4.38 11.88
CA PHE A 34 5.73 3.41 11.46
C PHE A 34 6.91 4.11 10.82
N THR A 35 8.11 3.64 11.16
CA THR A 35 9.34 3.94 10.43
C THR A 35 9.76 2.72 9.65
N ALA A 36 10.07 2.90 8.37
CA ALA A 36 10.41 1.80 7.49
C ALA A 36 11.65 2.10 6.65
N SER A 37 12.57 1.14 6.54
CA SER A 37 13.76 1.25 5.73
C SER A 37 13.53 0.63 4.36
N VAL A 38 13.85 1.36 3.31
CA VAL A 38 13.69 0.93 1.92
C VAL A 38 15.03 0.98 1.22
N ASN A 39 15.36 -0.11 0.55
CA ASN A 39 16.52 -0.21 -0.31
C ASN A 39 16.04 -0.50 -1.74
N ALA A 40 16.20 0.46 -2.64
CA ALA A 40 15.86 0.31 -4.03
C ALA A 40 17.12 0.37 -4.90
N THR A 41 17.19 -0.48 -5.91
CA THR A 41 18.23 -0.42 -6.94
C THR A 41 17.55 0.00 -8.24
N GLY A 42 17.95 1.15 -8.77
CA GLY A 42 17.43 1.67 -10.02
C GLY A 42 18.54 2.00 -11.01
N ALA A 43 18.19 2.62 -12.14
CA ALA A 43 19.14 3.00 -13.19
C ALA A 43 20.26 3.94 -12.71
N LEU A 44 20.05 4.65 -11.61
CA LEU A 44 21.01 5.58 -10.98
C LEU A 44 21.77 4.95 -9.80
N GLY A 45 21.66 3.65 -9.58
CA GLY A 45 22.32 2.93 -8.48
C GLY A 45 21.38 2.55 -7.34
N ALA A 46 21.98 2.12 -6.22
CA ALA A 46 21.24 1.77 -5.02
C ALA A 46 20.90 3.02 -4.20
N VAL A 47 19.63 3.13 -3.80
CA VAL A 47 19.13 4.20 -2.93
C VAL A 47 18.57 3.59 -1.66
N ALA A 48 19.14 3.99 -0.52
CA ALA A 48 18.58 3.69 0.79
C ALA A 48 17.83 4.93 1.31
N THR A 49 16.61 4.74 1.78
CA THR A 49 15.82 5.83 2.36
C THR A 49 14.89 5.32 3.45
N THR A 50 14.39 6.26 4.25
CA THR A 50 13.42 5.97 5.32
C THR A 50 12.07 6.54 4.93
N LEU A 51 11.04 5.70 5.09
CA LEU A 51 9.64 6.10 5.07
C LEU A 51 9.19 6.38 6.50
N LYS A 52 8.42 7.45 6.68
CA LYS A 52 7.58 7.64 7.87
C LYS A 52 6.14 7.48 7.42
N ILE A 53 5.38 6.64 8.08
CA ILE A 53 3.97 6.39 7.80
C ILE A 53 3.20 6.73 9.05
N HIS A 54 2.34 7.73 8.98
CA HIS A 54 1.45 8.16 10.05
C HIS A 54 0.02 7.85 9.68
N ILE A 55 -0.72 7.17 10.55
CA ILE A 55 -2.12 6.80 10.36
C ILE A 55 -2.92 7.42 11.50
N ASP A 56 -3.77 8.41 11.17
CA ASP A 56 -4.68 9.06 12.11
C ASP A 56 -5.87 8.17 12.44
N HIS A 57 -6.41 7.50 11.42
CA HIS A 57 -7.54 6.56 11.53
C HIS A 57 -7.55 5.57 10.38
N TYR A 58 -8.20 4.45 10.57
CA TYR A 58 -8.43 3.48 9.50
C TYR A 58 -9.67 3.84 8.68
N THR A 59 -9.65 3.46 7.41
CA THR A 59 -10.75 3.72 6.47
C THR A 59 -12.02 2.98 6.91
N GLU A 60 -13.14 3.69 7.01
CA GLU A 60 -14.41 3.14 7.45
C GLU A 60 -14.98 2.11 6.46
N ASP A 61 -15.74 1.14 6.96
CA ASP A 61 -16.34 0.07 6.16
C ASP A 61 -17.29 0.59 5.08
N ARG A 62 -18.02 1.70 5.34
CA ARG A 62 -18.86 2.33 4.34
C ARG A 62 -18.07 2.83 3.13
N ASP A 63 -16.90 3.45 3.37
CA ASP A 63 -16.04 3.99 2.32
C ASP A 63 -15.40 2.85 1.53
N ARG A 64 -14.97 1.79 2.22
CA ARG A 64 -14.48 0.55 1.60
C ARG A 64 -15.52 -0.06 0.66
N THR A 65 -16.76 -0.20 1.14
CA THR A 65 -17.87 -0.75 0.35
C THR A 65 -18.19 0.14 -0.86
N ALA A 66 -18.20 1.46 -0.68
CA ALA A 66 -18.45 2.40 -1.76
C ALA A 66 -17.36 2.35 -2.85
N LEU A 67 -16.09 2.25 -2.44
CA LEU A 67 -14.96 2.13 -3.37
C LEU A 67 -15.00 0.81 -4.15
N LEU A 68 -15.28 -0.30 -3.48
CA LEU A 68 -15.42 -1.59 -4.13
C LEU A 68 -16.57 -1.59 -5.14
N ALA A 69 -17.72 -1.01 -4.77
CA ALA A 69 -18.86 -0.87 -5.67
C ALA A 69 -18.52 -0.01 -6.90
N ALA A 70 -17.82 1.11 -6.72
CA ALA A 70 -17.38 1.96 -7.81
C ALA A 70 -16.45 1.20 -8.78
N LEU A 71 -15.49 0.45 -8.23
CA LEU A 71 -14.53 -0.32 -9.01
C LEU A 71 -15.21 -1.48 -9.77
N THR A 72 -16.11 -2.21 -9.12
CA THR A 72 -16.78 -3.39 -9.69
C THR A 72 -17.78 -3.01 -10.78
N LYS A 73 -18.58 -1.94 -10.55
CA LYS A 73 -19.65 -1.56 -11.49
C LYS A 73 -19.16 -0.73 -12.66
N ASN A 74 -18.20 0.16 -12.44
CA ASN A 74 -17.82 1.20 -13.38
C ASN A 74 -16.32 1.23 -13.67
N GLY A 75 -15.56 0.29 -13.12
CA GLY A 75 -14.12 0.16 -13.32
C GLY A 75 -13.29 1.27 -12.69
N TYR A 76 -12.01 1.29 -13.06
CA TYR A 76 -11.01 2.20 -12.48
C TYR A 76 -11.33 3.69 -12.70
N GLN A 77 -11.98 4.03 -13.80
CA GLN A 77 -12.38 5.41 -14.12
C GLN A 77 -13.33 6.04 -13.10
N ALA A 78 -14.22 5.23 -12.52
CA ALA A 78 -15.11 5.67 -11.45
C ALA A 78 -14.49 5.53 -10.06
N PHE A 79 -13.62 4.53 -9.89
CA PHE A 79 -12.92 4.28 -8.64
C PHE A 79 -12.01 5.46 -8.24
N LEU A 80 -11.14 5.94 -9.14
CA LEU A 80 -10.14 6.95 -8.79
C LEU A 80 -10.75 8.27 -8.30
N PRO A 81 -11.80 8.86 -8.93
CA PRO A 81 -12.47 10.02 -8.39
C PRO A 81 -13.16 9.78 -7.04
N ALA A 82 -13.72 8.58 -6.82
CA ALA A 82 -14.30 8.20 -5.55
C ALA A 82 -13.21 8.07 -4.46
N PHE A 83 -12.10 7.43 -4.78
CA PHE A 83 -10.96 7.26 -3.90
C PHE A 83 -10.38 8.61 -3.42
N ARG A 84 -10.28 9.59 -4.30
CA ARG A 84 -9.82 10.95 -3.99
C ARG A 84 -10.74 11.73 -3.05
N LYS A 85 -12.00 11.29 -2.90
CA LYS A 85 -12.98 11.90 -2.00
C LYS A 85 -12.99 11.27 -0.60
N VAL A 86 -12.35 10.11 -0.43
CA VAL A 86 -12.21 9.50 0.90
C VAL A 86 -11.44 10.45 1.81
N PRO A 87 -11.85 10.62 3.07
CA PRO A 87 -11.10 11.42 4.05
C PRO A 87 -9.63 11.01 4.13
N ILE A 88 -8.76 11.97 4.40
CA ILE A 88 -7.33 11.70 4.58
C ILE A 88 -7.15 10.92 5.88
N ALA A 89 -6.62 9.71 5.76
CA ALA A 89 -6.41 8.80 6.88
C ALA A 89 -5.04 8.97 7.55
N GLY A 90 -4.19 9.86 7.03
CA GLY A 90 -2.84 10.09 7.49
C GLY A 90 -1.91 10.50 6.36
N TYR A 91 -0.62 10.22 6.50
CA TYR A 91 0.36 10.53 5.45
C TYR A 91 1.52 9.54 5.40
N VAL A 92 2.16 9.49 4.25
CA VAL A 92 3.50 8.94 4.06
C VAL A 92 4.47 10.07 3.83
N GLN A 93 5.64 10.01 4.44
CA GLN A 93 6.71 10.99 4.26
C GLN A 93 8.02 10.29 3.88
N ILE A 94 8.68 10.82 2.85
CA ILE A 94 10.02 10.44 2.41
C ILE A 94 10.84 11.73 2.32
N LYS A 95 11.86 11.87 3.14
CA LYS A 95 12.60 13.14 3.27
C LYS A 95 11.63 14.31 3.53
N ASP A 96 11.61 15.31 2.68
CA ASP A 96 10.78 16.52 2.81
C ASP A 96 9.43 16.41 2.07
N GLN A 97 9.18 15.30 1.35
CA GLN A 97 7.96 15.11 0.58
C GLN A 97 6.94 14.33 1.37
N LYS A 98 5.66 14.75 1.30
CA LYS A 98 4.53 14.09 1.93
C LYS A 98 3.47 13.73 0.88
N TRP A 99 2.86 12.57 1.08
CA TRP A 99 1.70 12.08 0.33
C TRP A 99 0.58 11.76 1.30
N ASP A 100 -0.61 12.27 1.02
CA ASP A 100 -1.80 11.98 1.81
C ASP A 100 -2.22 10.51 1.62
N LEU A 101 -2.53 9.84 2.71
CA LEU A 101 -3.14 8.52 2.70
C LEU A 101 -4.66 8.68 2.53
N ARG A 102 -5.20 8.09 1.46
CA ARG A 102 -6.65 7.97 1.23
C ARG A 102 -7.21 6.64 1.66
N TRP A 103 -6.32 5.72 2.03
CA TRP A 103 -6.66 4.40 2.51
C TRP A 103 -5.70 3.98 3.59
N ALA A 104 -6.24 3.48 4.68
CA ALA A 104 -5.50 2.76 5.72
C ALA A 104 -6.36 1.60 6.21
N HIS A 105 -5.84 0.40 6.19
CA HIS A 105 -6.54 -0.79 6.64
C HIS A 105 -5.58 -1.73 7.36
N GLN A 106 -6.10 -2.36 8.41
CA GLN A 106 -5.37 -3.32 9.23
C GLN A 106 -6.10 -4.65 9.24
N GLN A 107 -5.35 -5.72 9.09
CA GLN A 107 -5.82 -7.10 9.30
C GLN A 107 -4.91 -7.79 10.28
N GLN A 108 -5.48 -8.53 11.22
CA GLN A 108 -4.72 -9.34 12.17
C GLN A 108 -4.97 -10.82 11.90
N ALA A 109 -3.88 -11.59 11.78
CA ALA A 109 -3.91 -13.03 11.64
C ALA A 109 -2.66 -13.66 12.28
N ASN A 110 -2.85 -14.69 13.07
CA ASN A 110 -1.74 -15.49 13.63
C ASN A 110 -0.62 -14.67 14.31
N GLN A 111 -0.98 -13.75 15.21
CA GLN A 111 -0.06 -12.85 15.92
C GLN A 111 0.73 -11.90 14.99
N ARG A 112 0.31 -11.77 13.76
CA ARG A 112 0.86 -10.79 12.82
C ARG A 112 -0.22 -9.83 12.37
N GLN A 113 0.22 -8.63 12.07
CA GLN A 113 -0.62 -7.54 11.61
C GLN A 113 -0.19 -7.14 10.20
N THR A 114 -1.10 -7.20 9.25
CA THR A 114 -0.90 -6.61 7.93
C THR A 114 -1.55 -5.24 7.91
N VAL A 115 -0.74 -4.20 7.69
CA VAL A 115 -1.20 -2.82 7.51
C VAL A 115 -1.02 -2.45 6.05
N THR A 116 -2.12 -2.08 5.40
CA THR A 116 -2.10 -1.61 4.00
C THR A 116 -2.54 -0.16 3.95
N VAL A 117 -1.73 0.68 3.34
CA VAL A 117 -2.05 2.08 3.10
C VAL A 117 -1.90 2.42 1.62
N ALA A 118 -2.68 3.39 1.13
CA ALA A 118 -2.59 3.84 -0.24
C ALA A 118 -2.79 5.36 -0.38
N THR A 119 -2.07 5.93 -1.35
CA THR A 119 -2.13 7.33 -1.74
C THR A 119 -2.87 7.48 -3.07
N ASP A 120 -3.42 8.66 -3.36
CA ASP A 120 -4.06 8.98 -4.64
C ASP A 120 -3.09 9.57 -5.67
N LYS A 121 -1.81 9.52 -5.36
CA LYS A 121 -0.69 9.94 -6.22
C LYS A 121 0.41 8.90 -6.16
N PRO A 122 1.10 8.62 -7.26
CA PRO A 122 2.21 7.68 -7.25
C PRO A 122 3.42 8.26 -6.50
N ILE A 123 4.26 7.35 -6.00
CA ILE A 123 5.54 7.65 -5.37
C ILE A 123 6.66 7.17 -6.28
N TYR A 124 7.23 8.07 -7.09
CA TYR A 124 8.27 7.77 -8.07
C TYR A 124 9.70 7.91 -7.54
N PHE A 125 9.86 8.01 -6.26
CA PHE A 125 11.12 8.38 -5.61
C PHE A 125 12.26 7.38 -5.81
N PHE A 126 11.96 6.13 -6.13
CA PHE A 126 12.95 5.05 -6.16
C PHE A 126 13.48 4.78 -7.57
N GLY A 127 14.58 5.44 -7.88
CA GLY A 127 15.57 4.94 -8.84
C GLY A 127 15.20 4.86 -10.32
N GLY A 128 14.27 5.66 -10.81
CA GLY A 128 13.97 5.63 -12.24
C GLY A 128 12.87 6.56 -12.69
N GLY A 129 12.18 7.19 -11.76
CA GLY A 129 11.17 8.20 -12.06
C GLY A 129 11.64 9.58 -11.65
N ASN A 130 11.47 10.54 -12.53
CA ASN A 130 11.53 11.95 -12.16
C ASN A 130 10.39 12.20 -11.16
N ALA A 131 10.66 12.95 -10.07
CA ALA A 131 9.62 13.37 -9.12
C ALA A 131 8.44 14.11 -9.83
N ASP A 132 8.72 14.72 -11.00
CA ASP A 132 7.75 15.38 -11.87
C ASP A 132 7.14 14.47 -12.93
N ALA A 133 7.43 13.15 -12.91
CA ALA A 133 6.85 12.23 -13.88
C ALA A 133 5.32 12.23 -13.76
N LYS A 134 4.64 12.47 -14.87
CA LYS A 134 3.17 12.40 -14.90
C LYS A 134 2.72 10.97 -14.66
N PRO A 135 1.70 10.77 -13.81
CA PRO A 135 1.13 9.45 -13.59
C PRO A 135 0.71 8.81 -14.91
N ARG A 136 1.09 7.56 -15.12
CA ARG A 136 0.55 6.78 -16.22
C ARG A 136 -0.91 6.46 -15.91
N THR A 137 -1.81 6.67 -16.87
CA THR A 137 -3.24 6.38 -16.72
C THR A 137 -3.46 4.93 -16.25
N GLY A 138 -4.20 4.77 -15.16
CA GLY A 138 -4.44 3.49 -14.50
C GLY A 138 -3.42 3.12 -13.42
N TYR A 139 -2.35 3.90 -13.21
CA TYR A 139 -1.28 3.65 -12.22
C TYR A 139 -1.05 4.86 -11.32
N GLU A 140 -2.15 5.49 -10.93
CA GLU A 140 -2.09 6.73 -10.14
C GLU A 140 -1.94 6.52 -8.64
N LEU A 141 -1.99 5.27 -8.17
CA LEU A 141 -1.89 4.95 -6.74
C LEU A 141 -0.47 4.53 -6.35
N ALA A 142 -0.06 4.87 -5.13
CA ALA A 142 0.97 4.09 -4.46
C ALA A 142 0.32 3.26 -3.35
N VAL A 143 0.77 2.01 -3.22
CA VAL A 143 0.29 1.08 -2.20
C VAL A 143 1.47 0.58 -1.39
N ILE A 144 1.36 0.67 -0.07
CA ILE A 144 2.35 0.15 0.88
C ILE A 144 1.66 -0.91 1.72
N THR A 145 2.28 -2.08 1.78
CA THR A 145 1.85 -3.16 2.67
C THR A 145 2.95 -3.47 3.66
N LEU A 146 2.62 -3.42 4.94
CA LEU A 146 3.51 -3.76 6.04
C LEU A 146 3.01 -5.05 6.67
N ASP A 147 3.92 -5.95 7.00
CA ASP A 147 3.67 -7.18 7.76
C ASP A 147 4.52 -7.11 9.03
N VAL A 148 3.87 -6.82 10.15
CA VAL A 148 4.52 -6.60 11.45
C VAL A 148 4.03 -7.61 12.48
N ASP A 149 4.87 -7.92 13.44
CA ASP A 149 4.53 -8.75 14.60
C ASP A 149 3.83 -7.94 15.70
N ASP A 150 3.53 -8.57 16.82
CA ASP A 150 2.86 -7.98 17.97
C ASP A 150 3.66 -6.89 18.68
N ILE A 151 5.00 -6.89 18.54
CA ILE A 151 5.88 -5.83 19.02
C ILE A 151 6.12 -4.73 17.99
N GLY A 152 5.46 -4.82 16.81
CA GLY A 152 5.53 -3.80 15.76
C GLY A 152 6.76 -3.86 14.88
N MET A 153 7.51 -4.97 14.89
CA MET A 153 8.67 -5.18 14.02
C MET A 153 8.28 -5.99 12.79
N GLY A 154 8.87 -5.66 11.63
CA GLY A 154 8.51 -6.41 10.44
C GLY A 154 9.18 -5.96 9.15
N LYS A 155 8.50 -6.26 8.05
CA LYS A 155 8.92 -5.96 6.68
C LYS A 155 7.70 -5.55 5.85
N GLY A 156 7.93 -5.18 4.60
CA GLY A 156 6.82 -4.79 3.74
C GLY A 156 7.20 -4.64 2.29
N THR A 157 6.31 -4.00 1.55
CA THR A 157 6.50 -3.71 0.12
C THR A 157 5.90 -2.34 -0.21
N LEU A 158 6.59 -1.58 -1.02
CA LEU A 158 6.10 -0.34 -1.62
C LEU A 158 5.90 -0.55 -3.12
N SER A 159 4.68 -0.41 -3.58
CA SER A 159 4.29 -0.34 -4.99
C SER A 159 4.07 1.13 -5.33
N GLY A 160 5.10 1.77 -5.90
CA GLY A 160 5.12 3.23 -6.08
C GLY A 160 4.13 3.76 -7.13
N ALA A 161 3.71 2.92 -8.07
CA ALA A 161 2.68 3.23 -9.06
C ALA A 161 1.93 1.95 -9.42
N ALA A 162 0.72 1.80 -8.91
CA ALA A 162 -0.07 0.58 -8.95
C ALA A 162 -1.44 0.81 -9.59
N ARG A 163 -1.93 -0.23 -10.27
CA ARG A 163 -3.31 -0.36 -10.72
C ARG A 163 -4.03 -1.39 -9.86
N VAL A 164 -5.28 -1.14 -9.56
CA VAL A 164 -6.11 -2.01 -8.73
C VAL A 164 -7.31 -2.56 -9.50
N LYS A 165 -7.77 -3.74 -9.08
CA LYS A 165 -9.00 -4.38 -9.57
C LYS A 165 -9.76 -5.03 -8.41
N PRO A 166 -11.03 -5.42 -8.59
CA PRO A 166 -11.70 -6.30 -7.65
C PRO A 166 -10.96 -7.64 -7.55
N ASN A 167 -10.96 -8.26 -6.36
CA ASN A 167 -10.52 -9.64 -6.21
C ASN A 167 -11.51 -10.61 -6.91
N ALA A 168 -11.16 -11.88 -6.97
CA ALA A 168 -11.91 -12.87 -7.75
C ALA A 168 -13.37 -13.04 -7.32
N ASP A 169 -13.66 -12.89 -6.04
CA ASP A 169 -14.99 -13.00 -5.44
C ASP A 169 -15.71 -11.63 -5.32
N SER A 170 -15.09 -10.55 -5.80
CA SER A 170 -15.61 -9.18 -5.73
C SER A 170 -15.94 -8.70 -4.29
N THR A 171 -15.26 -9.25 -3.30
CA THR A 171 -15.40 -8.84 -1.89
C THR A 171 -14.33 -7.84 -1.46
N GLY A 172 -13.33 -7.58 -2.30
CA GLY A 172 -12.21 -6.71 -2.00
C GLY A 172 -11.52 -6.13 -3.23
N VAL A 173 -10.51 -5.32 -2.97
CA VAL A 173 -9.66 -4.69 -3.98
C VAL A 173 -8.25 -5.25 -3.85
N VAL A 174 -7.65 -5.63 -4.97
CA VAL A 174 -6.27 -6.14 -5.04
C VAL A 174 -5.46 -5.33 -6.04
N VAL A 175 -4.16 -5.31 -5.86
CA VAL A 175 -3.26 -4.76 -6.88
C VAL A 175 -3.25 -5.71 -8.09
N ASP A 176 -3.55 -5.15 -9.26
CA ASP A 176 -3.62 -5.87 -10.53
C ASP A 176 -2.26 -5.88 -11.24
N ASP A 177 -1.61 -4.71 -11.25
CA ASP A 177 -0.39 -4.49 -12.01
C ASP A 177 0.40 -3.29 -11.46
N TYR A 178 1.66 -3.17 -11.86
CA TYR A 178 2.60 -2.15 -11.43
C TYR A 178 3.23 -1.45 -12.65
N ALA A 179 3.40 -0.14 -12.58
CA ALA A 179 4.18 0.59 -13.59
C ALA A 179 5.70 0.37 -13.43
N GLY A 180 6.14 -0.15 -12.30
CA GLY A 180 7.51 -0.53 -11.99
C GLY A 180 7.53 -1.59 -10.90
N ALA A 181 8.61 -2.34 -10.80
CA ALA A 181 8.74 -3.41 -9.82
C ALA A 181 8.49 -2.90 -8.38
N PRO A 182 7.73 -3.62 -7.56
CA PRO A 182 7.57 -3.29 -6.16
C PRO A 182 8.92 -3.26 -5.43
N VAL A 183 9.07 -2.28 -4.55
CA VAL A 183 10.30 -2.09 -3.78
C VAL A 183 10.15 -2.75 -2.42
N PRO A 184 11.09 -3.64 -2.01
CA PRO A 184 11.05 -4.26 -0.71
C PRO A 184 11.33 -3.25 0.40
N ILE A 185 10.54 -3.30 1.46
CA ILE A 185 10.77 -2.64 2.74
C ILE A 185 11.43 -3.68 3.64
N THR A 186 12.70 -3.45 3.98
CA THR A 186 13.53 -4.44 4.67
C THR A 186 13.32 -4.45 6.17
N THR A 187 12.99 -3.31 6.73
CA THR A 187 12.74 -3.16 8.17
C THR A 187 11.57 -2.21 8.39
N VAL A 188 10.63 -2.62 9.22
CA VAL A 188 9.53 -1.80 9.73
C VAL A 188 9.61 -1.80 11.25
N THR A 189 9.38 -0.64 11.84
CA THR A 189 9.27 -0.47 13.30
C THR A 189 8.06 0.42 13.59
N ARG A 190 7.12 -0.10 14.40
CA ARG A 190 6.04 0.71 14.98
C ARG A 190 6.63 1.60 16.06
N ILE A 191 6.28 2.88 16.05
CA ILE A 191 6.65 3.82 17.10
C ILE A 191 5.50 3.89 18.09
N PHE A 192 5.76 3.53 19.32
CA PHE A 192 4.82 3.67 20.43
C PHE A 192 5.02 5.05 21.03
N SER A 193 4.01 5.90 21.00
CA SER A 193 3.99 7.23 21.62
C SER A 193 3.32 7.17 22.99
#